data_16c150fd0f8d38f8e8afbae777ce261f
#
_entry.id   16c150fd0f8d38f8e8afbae777ce261f
#
_cell.length_a   1.000
_cell.length_b   1.000
_cell.length_c   1.000
_cell.angle_alpha   90.00
_cell.angle_beta   90.00
_cell.angle_gamma   90.00
#
_symmetry.space_group_name_H-M   'P 1'
#
loop_
_entity.id
_entity.type
_entity.pdbx_description
1 polymer ?
#
loop_
_entity_poly.entity_id
_entity_poly.type
_entity_poly.pdbx_seq_one_letter_code
_entity_poly.pdbx_strand_id
1 'polypeptide(L)'
;MTDTLNILYLVHDVTDPAVRRRMMMLREGGAQVTLAGFRRTATPAAAIEGVIPVDLGRTHDGRFLQRLTAVGTAALSLGTTLRRVRRPDLIIARNLEMLALATQARSLFQGDGVPIVYECLDIHRLLLRDDVIGRAMRGAERRLLDRASLLLTSSPAFIRDYFAARAQGSVPFELLENRHFEPVTGADDPPASMRLAPPWRIGWHGALRCGRSLQLLSAFSRREQGRFEVVLRGRPALSEFADFHASVEAEPFLSFEGGYRNPEDIEAIYRDVHFSWAIDFFEDDLNSKWLLPNRLYEGCRFGAVPIAMDGTETARFLRSRGIGIVLPAPTVEALETAFAEMNMERFQVMQANVTRTDRATWVCDRRACEALVKRLAGLTAAPHVTFSERLA
;
A
#
# COMPACT_ATOMS: atom_id res chain seq x y z
N MET A 1 26.01 17.02 -15.54
CA MET A 1 24.70 17.29 -14.97
C MET A 1 23.80 16.14 -15.44
N THR A 2 23.43 15.23 -14.57
CA THR A 2 22.46 14.16 -14.93
C THR A 2 21.11 14.84 -15.17
N ASP A 3 20.57 14.68 -16.38
CA ASP A 3 19.25 15.21 -16.71
C ASP A 3 18.23 14.67 -15.70
N THR A 4 17.40 15.54 -15.16
CA THR A 4 16.35 15.18 -14.18
C THR A 4 15.32 14.28 -14.85
N LEU A 5 15.11 13.08 -14.31
CA LEU A 5 14.15 12.10 -14.85
C LEU A 5 12.71 12.65 -14.80
N ASN A 6 12.06 12.75 -15.95
CA ASN A 6 10.66 13.20 -16.06
C ASN A 6 9.73 11.98 -16.08
N ILE A 7 8.90 11.84 -15.08
CA ILE A 7 7.99 10.70 -14.91
C ILE A 7 6.54 11.14 -15.15
N LEU A 8 5.82 10.46 -16.02
CA LEU A 8 4.36 10.51 -16.07
C LEU A 8 3.81 9.40 -15.16
N TYR A 9 3.16 9.79 -14.07
CA TYR A 9 2.55 8.84 -13.14
C TYR A 9 1.05 8.79 -13.35
N LEU A 10 0.56 7.68 -13.89
CA LEU A 10 -0.86 7.42 -14.15
C LEU A 10 -1.47 6.66 -12.98
N VAL A 11 -2.54 7.21 -12.39
CA VAL A 11 -3.16 6.65 -11.18
C VAL A 11 -4.67 6.57 -11.28
N HIS A 12 -5.24 5.55 -10.65
CA HIS A 12 -6.69 5.32 -10.63
C HIS A 12 -7.46 6.26 -9.70
N ASP A 13 -6.77 6.89 -8.74
CA ASP A 13 -7.32 7.89 -7.81
C ASP A 13 -6.21 8.83 -7.35
N VAL A 14 -6.30 10.10 -7.74
CA VAL A 14 -5.31 11.11 -7.36
C VAL A 14 -5.35 11.46 -5.86
N THR A 15 -6.44 11.14 -5.17
CA THR A 15 -6.62 11.43 -3.74
C THR A 15 -6.17 10.30 -2.81
N ASP A 16 -5.69 9.17 -3.37
CA ASP A 16 -5.18 8.03 -2.60
C ASP A 16 -3.91 8.43 -1.83
N PRO A 17 -3.87 8.29 -0.49
CA PRO A 17 -2.68 8.59 0.32
C PRO A 17 -1.41 7.84 -0.13
N ALA A 18 -1.57 6.64 -0.69
CA ALA A 18 -0.43 5.88 -1.21
C ALA A 18 0.12 6.47 -2.52
N VAL A 19 -0.72 7.16 -3.31
CA VAL A 19 -0.26 7.96 -4.47
C VAL A 19 0.54 9.16 -3.99
N ARG A 20 0.02 9.91 -3.00
CA ARG A 20 0.75 11.04 -2.39
C ARG A 20 2.13 10.59 -1.91
N ARG A 21 2.19 9.51 -1.14
CA ARG A 21 3.47 8.96 -0.64
C ARG A 21 4.43 8.61 -1.79
N ARG A 22 3.97 7.94 -2.83
CA ARG A 22 4.80 7.59 -3.99
C ARG A 22 5.33 8.82 -4.71
N MET A 23 4.51 9.84 -4.88
CA MET A 23 4.95 11.13 -5.44
C MET A 23 6.05 11.78 -4.61
N MET A 24 5.89 11.81 -3.29
CA MET A 24 6.92 12.33 -2.37
C MET A 24 8.23 11.56 -2.53
N MET A 25 8.18 10.23 -2.57
CA MET A 25 9.37 9.37 -2.75
C MET A 25 10.08 9.65 -4.07
N LEU A 26 9.35 9.75 -5.19
CA LEU A 26 9.94 10.02 -6.51
C LEU A 26 10.59 11.40 -6.57
N ARG A 27 9.94 12.41 -6.00
CA ARG A 27 10.46 13.78 -5.96
C ARG A 27 11.67 13.91 -5.03
N GLU A 28 11.62 13.27 -3.86
CA GLU A 28 12.76 13.21 -2.94
C GLU A 28 13.97 12.52 -3.57
N GLY A 29 13.74 11.52 -4.43
CA GLY A 29 14.78 10.87 -5.23
C GLY A 29 15.28 11.69 -6.41
N GLY A 30 14.78 12.91 -6.62
CA GLY A 30 15.24 13.84 -7.65
C GLY A 30 14.50 13.77 -8.99
N ALA A 31 13.36 13.06 -9.07
CA ALA A 31 12.56 13.03 -10.29
C ALA A 31 11.57 14.22 -10.38
N GLN A 32 11.28 14.67 -11.60
CA GLN A 32 10.11 15.49 -11.88
C GLN A 32 8.92 14.60 -12.18
N VAL A 33 7.78 14.83 -11.51
CA VAL A 33 6.59 13.99 -11.65
C VAL A 33 5.43 14.81 -12.19
N THR A 34 4.87 14.38 -13.32
CA THR A 34 3.56 14.78 -13.81
C THR A 34 2.57 13.71 -13.34
N LEU A 35 1.65 14.09 -12.45
CA LEU A 35 0.58 13.21 -12.00
C LEU A 35 -0.62 13.33 -12.92
N ALA A 36 -1.13 12.23 -13.45
CA ALA A 36 -2.37 12.19 -14.19
C ALA A 36 -3.25 11.04 -13.65
N GLY A 37 -4.53 11.33 -13.41
CA GLY A 37 -5.39 10.31 -12.82
C GLY A 37 -6.84 10.71 -12.70
N PHE A 38 -7.64 9.77 -12.24
CA PHE A 38 -9.05 9.97 -11.96
C PHE A 38 -9.26 10.62 -10.60
N ARG A 39 -10.37 11.29 -10.43
CA ARG A 39 -10.84 11.84 -9.16
C ARG A 39 -12.14 11.15 -8.74
N ARG A 40 -12.39 11.12 -7.44
CA ARG A 40 -13.65 10.61 -6.88
C ARG A 40 -14.62 11.72 -6.54
N THR A 41 -14.12 12.92 -6.30
CA THR A 41 -14.89 14.12 -5.95
C THR A 41 -15.50 14.80 -7.18
N ALA A 42 -16.56 15.59 -6.99
CA ALA A 42 -17.16 16.38 -8.06
C ALA A 42 -16.24 17.52 -8.50
N THR A 43 -15.48 18.09 -7.57
CA THR A 43 -14.52 19.18 -7.83
C THR A 43 -13.18 18.62 -8.33
N PRO A 44 -12.44 19.37 -9.15
CA PRO A 44 -11.06 19.03 -9.49
C PRO A 44 -10.21 18.81 -8.24
N ALA A 45 -9.22 17.93 -8.35
CA ALA A 45 -8.30 17.70 -7.26
C ALA A 45 -7.44 18.94 -7.00
N ALA A 46 -7.24 19.27 -5.74
CA ALA A 46 -6.28 20.28 -5.33
C ALA A 46 -4.83 19.84 -5.68
N ALA A 47 -3.90 20.78 -5.65
CA ALA A 47 -2.49 20.45 -5.82
C ALA A 47 -2.04 19.45 -4.75
N ILE A 48 -1.34 18.40 -5.17
CA ILE A 48 -0.75 17.38 -4.31
C ILE A 48 0.75 17.62 -4.29
N GLU A 49 1.28 17.94 -3.12
CA GLU A 49 2.70 18.29 -2.98
C GLU A 49 3.17 19.36 -4.01
N GLY A 50 2.33 20.36 -4.27
CA GLY A 50 2.59 21.42 -5.24
C GLY A 50 2.44 21.04 -6.72
N VAL A 51 2.01 19.80 -7.02
CA VAL A 51 1.72 19.35 -8.39
C VAL A 51 0.22 19.36 -8.62
N ILE A 52 -0.24 20.09 -9.65
CA ILE A 52 -1.64 20.07 -10.10
C ILE A 52 -1.85 18.83 -10.96
N PRO A 53 -2.71 17.87 -10.54
CA PRO A 53 -2.94 16.67 -11.32
C PRO A 53 -3.63 16.97 -12.66
N VAL A 54 -3.23 16.25 -13.70
CA VAL A 54 -3.96 16.19 -14.96
C VAL A 54 -5.20 15.30 -14.75
N ASP A 55 -6.38 15.88 -14.89
CA ASP A 55 -7.66 15.20 -14.63
C ASP A 55 -8.04 14.30 -15.82
N LEU A 56 -8.11 13.00 -15.58
CA LEU A 56 -8.58 11.99 -16.55
C LEU A 56 -10.10 11.75 -16.47
N GLY A 57 -10.80 12.44 -15.56
CA GLY A 57 -12.23 12.29 -15.36
C GLY A 57 -12.59 11.79 -13.97
N ARG A 58 -13.87 11.44 -13.79
CA ARG A 58 -14.42 11.02 -12.50
C ARG A 58 -14.72 9.53 -12.48
N THR A 59 -14.34 8.86 -11.38
CA THR A 59 -14.71 7.47 -11.08
C THR A 59 -15.46 7.40 -9.76
N HIS A 60 -16.14 6.25 -9.51
CA HIS A 60 -16.87 6.00 -8.28
C HIS A 60 -16.40 4.69 -7.66
N ASP A 61 -16.38 4.63 -6.33
CA ASP A 61 -16.01 3.42 -5.60
C ASP A 61 -17.00 2.27 -5.81
N GLY A 62 -16.46 1.04 -5.84
CA GLY A 62 -17.26 -0.18 -5.88
C GLY A 62 -17.96 -0.51 -7.19
N ARG A 63 -17.93 0.37 -8.21
CA ARG A 63 -18.64 0.21 -9.48
C ARG A 63 -17.70 -0.10 -10.64
N PHE A 64 -17.31 -1.38 -10.74
CA PHE A 64 -16.33 -1.83 -11.76
C PHE A 64 -16.73 -1.46 -13.21
N LEU A 65 -17.99 -1.64 -13.60
CA LEU A 65 -18.44 -1.29 -14.95
C LEU A 65 -18.33 0.22 -15.22
N GLN A 66 -18.64 1.08 -14.24
CA GLN A 66 -18.46 2.52 -14.38
C GLN A 66 -16.97 2.92 -14.45
N ARG A 67 -16.09 2.18 -13.77
CA ARG A 67 -14.64 2.37 -13.92
C ARG A 67 -14.19 2.03 -15.34
N LEU A 68 -14.63 0.90 -15.90
CA LEU A 68 -14.29 0.53 -17.28
C LEU A 68 -14.78 1.55 -18.30
N THR A 69 -16.01 2.09 -18.13
CA THR A 69 -16.51 3.16 -19.00
C THR A 69 -15.71 4.46 -18.86
N ALA A 70 -15.36 4.85 -17.63
CA ALA A 70 -14.52 6.02 -17.38
C ALA A 70 -13.13 5.88 -18.00
N VAL A 71 -12.50 4.71 -17.86
CA VAL A 71 -11.21 4.38 -18.49
C VAL A 71 -11.34 4.41 -20.02
N GLY A 72 -12.41 3.84 -20.58
CA GLY A 72 -12.69 3.89 -22.01
C GLY A 72 -12.86 5.33 -22.55
N THR A 73 -13.62 6.16 -21.83
CA THR A 73 -13.77 7.58 -22.16
C THR A 73 -12.44 8.34 -22.06
N ALA A 74 -11.68 8.10 -20.99
CA ALA A 74 -10.35 8.68 -20.85
C ALA A 74 -9.41 8.26 -21.99
N ALA A 75 -9.47 7.00 -22.42
CA ALA A 75 -8.70 6.52 -23.55
C ALA A 75 -9.00 7.30 -24.84
N LEU A 76 -10.26 7.59 -25.11
CA LEU A 76 -10.67 8.36 -26.30
C LEU A 76 -10.17 9.82 -26.24
N SER A 77 -10.13 10.42 -25.06
CA SER A 77 -9.71 11.83 -24.85
C SER A 77 -8.23 11.98 -24.48
N LEU A 78 -7.48 10.89 -24.32
CA LEU A 78 -6.13 10.91 -23.76
C LEU A 78 -5.16 11.81 -24.54
N GLY A 79 -5.25 11.82 -25.87
CA GLY A 79 -4.43 12.67 -26.72
C GLY A 79 -4.66 14.18 -26.48
N THR A 80 -5.90 14.58 -26.27
CA THR A 80 -6.24 15.99 -25.95
C THR A 80 -5.85 16.34 -24.52
N THR A 81 -6.06 15.42 -23.59
CA THR A 81 -5.78 15.62 -22.17
C THR A 81 -4.27 15.74 -21.91
N LEU A 82 -3.47 14.89 -22.54
CA LEU A 82 -2.01 14.90 -22.40
C LEU A 82 -1.28 15.86 -23.36
N ARG A 83 -1.97 16.58 -24.22
CA ARG A 83 -1.39 17.47 -25.26
C ARG A 83 -0.37 18.47 -24.72
N ARG A 84 -0.58 18.95 -23.48
CA ARG A 84 0.30 19.93 -22.83
C ARG A 84 1.31 19.31 -21.89
N VAL A 85 1.29 18.00 -21.75
CA VAL A 85 2.26 17.28 -20.92
C VAL A 85 3.55 17.14 -21.71
N ARG A 86 4.65 17.53 -21.08
CA ARG A 86 5.98 17.30 -21.66
C ARG A 86 6.18 15.80 -21.86
N ARG A 87 6.85 15.42 -22.96
CA ARG A 87 7.23 14.02 -23.18
C ARG A 87 7.96 13.48 -21.95
N PRO A 88 7.45 12.41 -21.32
CA PRO A 88 8.12 11.79 -20.18
C PRO A 88 9.28 10.91 -20.66
N ASP A 89 10.27 10.75 -19.79
CA ASP A 89 11.33 9.77 -19.98
C ASP A 89 10.86 8.37 -19.58
N LEU A 90 9.83 8.29 -18.70
CA LEU A 90 9.28 7.05 -18.18
C LEU A 90 7.81 7.23 -17.76
N ILE A 91 7.00 6.18 -17.93
CA ILE A 91 5.60 6.16 -17.48
C ILE A 91 5.45 5.13 -16.37
N ILE A 92 4.94 5.54 -15.20
CA ILE A 92 4.51 4.61 -14.14
C ILE A 92 2.98 4.48 -14.21
N ALA A 93 2.50 3.25 -14.26
CA ALA A 93 1.08 2.94 -14.32
C ALA A 93 0.66 2.16 -13.06
N ARG A 94 -0.18 2.78 -12.22
CA ARG A 94 -0.68 2.16 -11.00
C ARG A 94 -1.98 1.41 -11.27
N ASN A 95 -1.94 0.11 -11.10
CA ASN A 95 -2.99 -0.86 -11.38
C ASN A 95 -3.22 -1.12 -12.89
N LEU A 96 -3.96 -2.18 -13.18
CA LEU A 96 -4.14 -2.72 -14.53
C LEU A 96 -4.79 -1.73 -15.51
N GLU A 97 -5.79 -0.98 -15.04
CA GLU A 97 -6.49 0.00 -15.87
C GLU A 97 -5.54 1.12 -16.35
N MET A 98 -4.63 1.53 -15.46
CA MET A 98 -3.63 2.54 -15.80
C MET A 98 -2.54 1.98 -16.71
N LEU A 99 -2.23 0.69 -16.60
CA LEU A 99 -1.30 0.03 -17.51
C LEU A 99 -1.85 0.04 -18.96
N ALA A 100 -3.15 -0.17 -19.13
CA ALA A 100 -3.80 -0.04 -20.43
C ALA A 100 -3.68 1.40 -20.98
N LEU A 101 -3.98 2.42 -20.17
CA LEU A 101 -3.81 3.81 -20.57
C LEU A 101 -2.34 4.19 -20.82
N ALA A 102 -1.39 3.63 -20.08
CA ALA A 102 0.03 3.88 -20.27
C ALA A 102 0.53 3.39 -21.63
N THR A 103 0.03 2.23 -22.09
CA THR A 103 0.39 1.73 -23.44
C THR A 103 -0.08 2.67 -24.54
N GLN A 104 -1.25 3.29 -24.37
CA GLN A 104 -1.78 4.27 -25.31
C GLN A 104 -1.05 5.62 -25.18
N ALA A 105 -0.79 6.09 -23.94
CA ALA A 105 -0.03 7.32 -23.70
C ALA A 105 1.36 7.27 -24.33
N ARG A 106 2.05 6.11 -24.24
CA ARG A 106 3.35 5.91 -24.88
C ARG A 106 3.30 6.19 -26.39
N SER A 107 2.29 5.69 -27.08
CA SER A 107 2.13 5.91 -28.52
C SER A 107 1.91 7.39 -28.89
N LEU A 108 1.27 8.18 -27.99
CA LEU A 108 1.06 9.61 -28.20
C LEU A 108 2.36 10.44 -28.11
N PHE A 109 3.36 9.98 -27.37
CA PHE A 109 4.66 10.65 -27.23
C PHE A 109 5.69 10.27 -28.30
N GLN A 110 5.24 9.75 -29.43
CA GLN A 110 6.06 9.42 -30.61
C GLN A 110 7.25 8.48 -30.33
N GLY A 111 6.98 7.34 -29.79
CA GLY A 111 8.03 6.34 -29.78
C GLY A 111 7.85 5.19 -28.82
N ASP A 112 8.18 4.02 -29.28
CA ASP A 112 8.32 2.79 -28.49
C ASP A 112 9.44 2.88 -27.43
N GLY A 113 10.19 3.99 -27.42
CA GLY A 113 11.34 4.22 -26.54
C GLY A 113 11.01 4.66 -25.11
N VAL A 114 9.75 4.97 -24.74
CA VAL A 114 9.40 5.35 -23.36
C VAL A 114 9.07 4.09 -22.56
N PRO A 115 9.91 3.69 -21.57
CA PRO A 115 9.64 2.52 -20.75
C PRO A 115 8.38 2.71 -19.90
N ILE A 116 7.63 1.61 -19.72
CA ILE A 116 6.46 1.57 -18.85
C ILE A 116 6.80 0.73 -17.63
N VAL A 117 6.52 1.25 -16.45
CA VAL A 117 6.59 0.55 -15.17
C VAL A 117 5.18 0.25 -14.70
N TYR A 118 4.88 -1.02 -14.50
CA TYR A 118 3.61 -1.45 -13.91
C TYR A 118 3.73 -1.49 -12.39
N GLU A 119 3.04 -0.60 -11.69
CA GLU A 119 2.96 -0.60 -10.23
C GLU A 119 1.70 -1.36 -9.78
N CYS A 120 1.89 -2.61 -9.34
CA CYS A 120 0.84 -3.49 -8.86
C CYS A 120 0.93 -3.64 -7.34
N LEU A 121 0.06 -2.94 -6.61
CA LEU A 121 0.02 -2.95 -5.14
C LEU A 121 -1.15 -3.77 -4.61
N ASP A 122 -2.02 -4.25 -5.50
CA ASP A 122 -3.25 -4.97 -5.19
C ASP A 122 -3.67 -5.81 -6.39
N ILE A 123 -4.06 -7.06 -6.17
CA ILE A 123 -4.56 -7.95 -7.22
C ILE A 123 -6.08 -7.90 -7.23
N HIS A 124 -6.63 -7.29 -8.28
CA HIS A 124 -8.07 -7.16 -8.38
C HIS A 124 -8.78 -8.53 -8.37
N ARG A 125 -9.84 -8.68 -7.56
CA ARG A 125 -10.58 -9.95 -7.36
C ARG A 125 -11.01 -10.65 -8.65
N LEU A 126 -11.27 -9.91 -9.74
CA LEU A 126 -11.60 -10.52 -11.04
C LEU A 126 -10.44 -11.29 -11.65
N LEU A 127 -9.19 -10.89 -11.37
CA LEU A 127 -7.99 -11.61 -11.80
C LEU A 127 -7.81 -12.94 -11.05
N LEU A 128 -8.41 -13.06 -9.89
CA LEU A 128 -8.33 -14.26 -9.03
C LEU A 128 -9.40 -15.30 -9.32
N ARG A 129 -10.41 -14.96 -10.14
CA ARG A 129 -11.47 -15.89 -10.56
C ARG A 129 -10.91 -16.98 -11.48
N ASP A 130 -11.46 -18.18 -11.37
CA ASP A 130 -11.06 -19.32 -12.21
C ASP A 130 -12.02 -19.59 -13.40
N ASP A 131 -13.00 -18.69 -13.58
CA ASP A 131 -13.94 -18.71 -14.70
C ASP A 131 -13.40 -18.04 -15.98
N VAL A 132 -14.27 -17.97 -17.02
CA VAL A 132 -13.94 -17.36 -18.31
C VAL A 132 -13.55 -15.88 -18.15
N ILE A 133 -14.21 -15.15 -17.25
CA ILE A 133 -13.92 -13.73 -17.01
C ILE A 133 -12.52 -13.57 -16.42
N GLY A 134 -12.19 -14.36 -15.40
CA GLY A 134 -10.85 -14.33 -14.81
C GLY A 134 -9.74 -14.70 -15.79
N ARG A 135 -9.97 -15.72 -16.63
CA ARG A 135 -9.03 -16.10 -17.71
C ARG A 135 -8.83 -14.97 -18.73
N ALA A 136 -9.94 -14.33 -19.16
CA ALA A 136 -9.89 -13.21 -20.10
C ALA A 136 -9.12 -12.01 -19.51
N MET A 137 -9.40 -11.67 -18.24
CA MET A 137 -8.73 -10.57 -17.53
C MET A 137 -7.23 -10.83 -17.36
N ARG A 138 -6.83 -12.06 -16.96
CA ARG A 138 -5.42 -12.45 -16.89
C ARG A 138 -4.74 -12.45 -18.25
N GLY A 139 -5.45 -12.87 -19.31
CA GLY A 139 -4.94 -12.77 -20.67
C GLY A 139 -4.69 -11.33 -21.12
N ALA A 140 -5.57 -10.41 -20.75
CA ALA A 140 -5.37 -8.98 -20.99
C ALA A 140 -4.19 -8.42 -20.18
N GLU A 141 -4.11 -8.74 -18.89
CA GLU A 141 -2.99 -8.33 -18.04
C GLU A 141 -1.65 -8.80 -18.59
N ARG A 142 -1.55 -10.08 -18.98
CA ARG A 142 -0.32 -10.63 -19.57
C ARG A 142 0.12 -9.86 -20.80
N ARG A 143 -0.81 -9.61 -21.76
CA ARG A 143 -0.50 -8.84 -22.96
C ARG A 143 -0.04 -7.41 -22.68
N LEU A 144 -0.58 -6.79 -21.65
CA LEU A 144 -0.18 -5.44 -21.22
C LEU A 144 1.16 -5.49 -20.49
N LEU A 145 1.38 -6.52 -19.67
CA LEU A 145 2.63 -6.71 -18.93
C LEU A 145 3.81 -6.98 -19.86
N ASP A 146 3.61 -7.67 -20.98
CA ASP A 146 4.63 -7.88 -22.02
C ASP A 146 5.13 -6.56 -22.63
N ARG A 147 4.40 -5.46 -22.45
CA ARG A 147 4.79 -4.11 -22.89
C ARG A 147 5.43 -3.28 -21.79
N ALA A 148 5.46 -3.79 -20.56
CA ALA A 148 6.11 -3.14 -19.42
C ALA A 148 7.61 -3.51 -19.37
N SER A 149 8.41 -2.57 -18.87
CA SER A 149 9.84 -2.76 -18.69
C SER A 149 10.19 -3.24 -17.28
N LEU A 150 9.30 -3.00 -16.32
CA LEU A 150 9.46 -3.35 -14.91
C LEU A 150 8.09 -3.52 -14.25
N LEU A 151 7.98 -4.51 -13.36
CA LEU A 151 6.89 -4.66 -12.41
C LEU A 151 7.36 -4.19 -11.02
N LEU A 152 6.71 -3.18 -10.45
CA LEU A 152 6.86 -2.80 -9.06
C LEU A 152 5.73 -3.41 -8.23
N THR A 153 6.06 -4.05 -7.11
CA THR A 153 5.06 -4.61 -6.21
C THR A 153 5.46 -4.46 -4.75
N SER A 154 4.48 -4.49 -3.85
CA SER A 154 4.69 -4.21 -2.42
C SER A 154 4.85 -5.46 -1.55
N SER A 155 4.66 -6.66 -2.11
CA SER A 155 4.74 -7.90 -1.35
C SER A 155 5.36 -9.03 -2.16
N PRO A 156 6.26 -9.83 -1.56
CA PRO A 156 6.80 -11.04 -2.20
C PRO A 156 5.74 -12.06 -2.58
N ALA A 157 4.63 -12.10 -1.82
CA ALA A 157 3.53 -13.01 -2.09
C ALA A 157 2.86 -12.74 -3.44
N PHE A 158 2.76 -11.47 -3.87
CA PHE A 158 2.23 -11.17 -5.22
C PHE A 158 3.06 -11.82 -6.31
N ILE A 159 4.38 -11.78 -6.20
CA ILE A 159 5.27 -12.45 -7.17
C ILE A 159 5.08 -13.97 -7.09
N ARG A 160 5.21 -14.55 -5.90
CA ARG A 160 5.21 -15.99 -5.68
C ARG A 160 3.84 -16.63 -6.00
N ASP A 161 2.78 -16.05 -5.44
CA ASP A 161 1.46 -16.70 -5.36
C ASP A 161 0.51 -16.23 -6.49
N TYR A 162 0.85 -15.14 -7.20
CA TYR A 162 0.06 -14.67 -8.33
C TYR A 162 0.85 -14.64 -9.64
N PHE A 163 1.86 -13.78 -9.80
CA PHE A 163 2.54 -13.60 -11.09
C PHE A 163 3.27 -14.88 -11.54
N ALA A 164 4.04 -15.50 -10.67
CA ALA A 164 4.74 -16.75 -10.98
C ALA A 164 3.77 -17.93 -11.07
N ALA A 165 2.86 -18.09 -10.10
CA ALA A 165 1.94 -19.21 -10.04
C ALA A 165 0.95 -19.26 -11.23
N ARG A 166 0.60 -18.09 -11.81
CA ARG A 166 -0.34 -17.98 -12.94
C ARG A 166 0.36 -17.66 -14.26
N ALA A 167 1.69 -17.73 -14.31
CA ALA A 167 2.52 -17.46 -15.49
C ALA A 167 2.14 -16.13 -16.19
N GLN A 168 2.05 -15.04 -15.42
CA GLN A 168 1.60 -13.72 -15.88
C GLN A 168 2.68 -12.92 -16.62
N GLY A 169 3.72 -13.54 -17.13
CA GLY A 169 4.76 -12.87 -17.91
C GLY A 169 6.14 -13.00 -17.26
N SER A 170 7.17 -12.54 -17.98
CA SER A 170 8.59 -12.63 -17.60
C SER A 170 9.24 -11.25 -17.39
N VAL A 171 8.45 -10.21 -17.11
CA VAL A 171 8.97 -8.87 -16.87
C VAL A 171 9.83 -8.87 -15.60
N PRO A 172 10.97 -8.17 -15.58
CA PRO A 172 11.73 -7.96 -14.34
C PRO A 172 10.86 -7.32 -13.27
N PHE A 173 11.02 -7.75 -12.03
CA PHE A 173 10.27 -7.17 -10.92
C PHE A 173 11.19 -6.57 -9.84
N GLU A 174 10.63 -5.65 -9.07
CA GLU A 174 11.27 -5.07 -7.90
C GLU A 174 10.26 -4.93 -6.77
N LEU A 175 10.69 -5.29 -5.57
CA LEU A 175 9.89 -5.12 -4.36
C LEU A 175 10.06 -3.69 -3.85
N LEU A 176 8.95 -3.00 -3.76
CA LEU A 176 8.86 -1.66 -3.21
C LEU A 176 7.85 -1.66 -2.07
N GLU A 177 8.28 -2.21 -0.96
CA GLU A 177 7.48 -2.39 0.25
C GLU A 177 6.87 -1.09 0.77
N ASN A 178 5.81 -1.21 1.55
CA ASN A 178 5.06 -0.06 2.09
C ASN A 178 5.75 0.60 3.29
N ARG A 179 7.08 0.76 3.25
CA ARG A 179 7.86 1.38 4.32
C ARG A 179 7.37 2.80 4.61
N HIS A 180 7.52 3.20 5.85
CA HIS A 180 7.23 4.57 6.26
C HIS A 180 8.15 5.57 5.55
N PHE A 181 7.57 6.61 4.95
CA PHE A 181 8.35 7.65 4.25
C PHE A 181 8.87 8.66 5.27
N GLU A 182 10.19 8.72 5.41
CA GLU A 182 10.90 9.60 6.35
C GLU A 182 12.17 10.13 5.68
N PRO A 183 12.06 11.17 4.83
CA PRO A 183 13.19 11.66 4.00
C PRO A 183 14.28 12.35 4.80
N VAL A 184 13.93 12.97 5.93
CA VAL A 184 14.91 13.57 6.83
C VAL A 184 15.44 12.48 7.73
N THR A 185 16.72 12.18 7.63
CA THR A 185 17.41 11.40 8.65
C THR A 185 17.51 12.27 9.90
N GLY A 186 16.46 12.24 10.71
CA GLY A 186 16.58 12.63 12.11
C GLY A 186 17.65 11.74 12.74
N ALA A 187 18.37 12.27 13.70
CA ALA A 187 19.26 11.47 14.54
C ALA A 187 18.57 10.16 14.93
N ASP A 188 19.34 9.12 15.23
CA ASP A 188 18.87 7.88 15.85
C ASP A 188 18.20 8.20 17.20
N ASP A 189 17.09 8.95 17.14
CA ASP A 189 16.29 9.20 18.32
C ASP A 189 15.71 7.86 18.76
N PRO A 190 16.12 7.36 19.92
CA PRO A 190 15.40 6.25 20.51
C PRO A 190 13.92 6.64 20.55
N PRO A 191 13.01 5.71 20.34
CA PRO A 191 11.60 6.02 20.40
C PRO A 191 11.35 6.72 21.73
N ALA A 192 10.86 7.99 21.68
CA ALA A 192 10.48 8.69 22.90
C ALA A 192 9.50 7.80 23.63
N SER A 193 9.58 7.82 24.96
CA SER A 193 8.89 6.89 25.84
C SER A 193 7.46 6.62 25.39
N MET A 194 7.23 5.43 24.81
CA MET A 194 5.87 4.89 24.71
C MET A 194 5.28 4.80 26.11
N ARG A 195 3.95 4.83 26.21
CA ARG A 195 3.30 4.39 27.44
C ARG A 195 3.83 3.00 27.76
N LEU A 196 4.50 2.84 28.88
CA LEU A 196 5.08 1.57 29.31
C LEU A 196 4.17 0.79 30.25
N ALA A 197 2.99 1.34 30.60
CA ALA A 197 2.10 0.79 31.62
C ALA A 197 0.70 0.47 31.06
N PRO A 198 0.04 -0.58 31.55
CA PRO A 198 -1.37 -0.83 31.24
C PRO A 198 -2.27 0.37 31.62
N PRO A 199 -3.47 0.51 30.98
CA PRO A 199 -4.05 -0.45 30.08
C PRO A 199 -3.24 -0.61 28.77
N TRP A 200 -3.15 -1.85 28.29
CA TRP A 200 -2.51 -2.16 27.02
C TRP A 200 -3.35 -1.62 25.86
N ARG A 201 -2.75 -0.88 24.93
CA ARG A 201 -3.48 -0.28 23.82
C ARG A 201 -3.13 -0.97 22.50
N ILE A 202 -4.17 -1.41 21.79
CA ILE A 202 -4.07 -1.98 20.43
C ILE A 202 -4.54 -0.93 19.44
N GLY A 203 -3.65 -0.47 18.57
CA GLY A 203 -3.98 0.48 17.50
C GLY A 203 -4.45 -0.23 16.24
N TRP A 204 -5.64 0.09 15.75
CA TRP A 204 -6.08 -0.26 14.40
C TRP A 204 -6.19 1.01 13.58
N HIS A 205 -5.12 1.30 12.81
CA HIS A 205 -4.96 2.56 12.08
C HIS A 205 -5.05 2.34 10.57
N GLY A 206 -5.56 3.34 9.82
CA GLY A 206 -5.65 3.36 8.36
C GLY A 206 -7.05 3.20 7.80
N ALA A 207 -7.22 2.31 6.82
CA ALA A 207 -8.54 1.97 6.30
C ALA A 207 -9.24 1.01 7.26
N LEU A 208 -10.32 1.49 7.89
CA LEU A 208 -11.16 0.71 8.79
C LEU A 208 -12.30 0.11 7.95
N ARG A 209 -12.08 -1.09 7.43
CA ARG A 209 -12.98 -1.72 6.44
C ARG A 209 -13.32 -3.18 6.74
N CYS A 210 -13.04 -3.62 7.95
CA CYS A 210 -13.20 -5.03 8.32
C CYS A 210 -14.11 -5.20 9.55
N GLY A 211 -15.37 -5.49 9.34
CA GLY A 211 -16.35 -5.76 10.42
C GLY A 211 -15.91 -6.90 11.34
N ARG A 212 -15.26 -7.94 10.79
CA ARG A 212 -14.71 -9.05 11.59
C ARG A 212 -13.61 -8.61 12.56
N SER A 213 -12.71 -7.72 12.14
CA SER A 213 -11.70 -7.13 13.04
C SER A 213 -12.34 -6.32 14.15
N LEU A 214 -13.37 -5.50 13.84
CA LEU A 214 -14.09 -4.73 14.84
C LEU A 214 -14.73 -5.65 15.87
N GLN A 215 -15.47 -6.66 15.43
CA GLN A 215 -16.15 -7.62 16.32
C GLN A 215 -15.16 -8.37 17.21
N LEU A 216 -14.05 -8.84 16.64
CA LEU A 216 -13.02 -9.58 17.37
C LEU A 216 -12.35 -8.73 18.46
N LEU A 217 -11.96 -7.51 18.11
CA LEU A 217 -11.32 -6.58 19.05
C LEU A 217 -12.28 -6.10 20.14
N SER A 218 -13.56 -5.84 19.80
CA SER A 218 -14.62 -5.50 20.75
C SER A 218 -14.84 -6.62 21.76
N ALA A 219 -15.03 -7.85 21.28
CA ALA A 219 -15.25 -8.98 22.16
C ALA A 219 -14.05 -9.28 23.07
N PHE A 220 -12.83 -9.16 22.54
CA PHE A 220 -11.61 -9.34 23.30
C PHE A 220 -11.46 -8.29 24.41
N SER A 221 -11.54 -6.99 24.07
CA SER A 221 -11.38 -5.90 25.06
C SER A 221 -12.42 -5.95 26.17
N ARG A 222 -13.65 -6.37 25.84
CA ARG A 222 -14.74 -6.56 26.79
C ARG A 222 -14.45 -7.72 27.75
N ARG A 223 -13.97 -8.87 27.27
CA ARG A 223 -13.58 -10.02 28.11
C ARG A 223 -12.41 -9.69 29.04
N GLU A 224 -11.46 -8.90 28.53
CA GLU A 224 -10.30 -8.42 29.30
C GLU A 224 -10.64 -7.26 30.27
N GLN A 225 -11.91 -6.81 30.33
CA GLN A 225 -12.43 -5.83 31.30
C GLN A 225 -11.59 -4.53 31.37
N GLY A 226 -11.12 -4.04 30.21
CA GLY A 226 -10.32 -2.82 30.11
C GLY A 226 -8.83 -3.00 30.38
N ARG A 227 -8.34 -4.20 30.61
CA ARG A 227 -6.90 -4.48 30.59
C ARG A 227 -6.29 -4.18 29.23
N PHE A 228 -7.09 -4.32 28.17
CA PHE A 228 -6.78 -3.93 26.81
C PHE A 228 -7.80 -2.91 26.29
N GLU A 229 -7.30 -1.79 25.78
CA GLU A 229 -8.08 -0.78 25.05
C GLU A 229 -7.77 -0.87 23.56
N VAL A 230 -8.75 -0.52 22.72
CA VAL A 230 -8.58 -0.49 21.26
C VAL A 230 -8.78 0.93 20.76
N VAL A 231 -7.75 1.44 20.06
CA VAL A 231 -7.75 2.78 19.48
C VAL A 231 -7.88 2.67 17.98
N LEU A 232 -8.97 3.21 17.45
CA LEU A 232 -9.27 3.23 16.02
C LEU A 232 -8.97 4.63 15.47
N ARG A 233 -8.12 4.70 14.43
CA ARG A 233 -7.83 5.94 13.72
C ARG A 233 -7.82 5.71 12.21
N GLY A 234 -8.42 6.62 11.47
CA GLY A 234 -8.40 6.57 10.02
C GLY A 234 -9.74 6.80 9.37
N ARG A 235 -9.97 6.10 8.26
CA ARG A 235 -11.19 6.28 7.46
C ARG A 235 -12.04 5.02 7.50
N PRO A 236 -13.21 5.04 8.18
CA PRO A 236 -14.14 3.93 8.14
C PRO A 236 -14.79 3.83 6.76
N ALA A 237 -14.78 2.62 6.19
CA ALA A 237 -15.57 2.28 5.02
C ALA A 237 -17.01 1.96 5.50
N LEU A 238 -17.84 3.00 5.60
CA LEU A 238 -19.16 2.89 6.23
C LEU A 238 -20.07 1.83 5.58
N SER A 239 -19.87 1.51 4.30
CA SER A 239 -20.58 0.43 3.62
C SER A 239 -20.27 -0.98 4.15
N GLU A 240 -19.19 -1.15 4.86
CA GLU A 240 -18.73 -2.43 5.41
C GLU A 240 -19.23 -2.69 6.83
N PHE A 241 -19.97 -1.75 7.41
CA PHE A 241 -20.53 -1.82 8.76
C PHE A 241 -22.00 -1.48 8.72
N ALA A 242 -22.80 -2.11 9.59
CA ALA A 242 -24.21 -1.73 9.77
C ALA A 242 -24.31 -0.29 10.32
N ASP A 243 -23.54 0.00 11.37
CA ASP A 243 -23.29 1.34 11.90
C ASP A 243 -21.95 1.31 12.64
N PHE A 244 -20.94 1.90 12.04
CA PHE A 244 -19.59 1.92 12.62
C PHE A 244 -19.53 2.74 13.91
N HIS A 245 -20.12 3.93 13.91
CA HIS A 245 -20.02 4.85 15.05
C HIS A 245 -20.80 4.30 16.25
N ALA A 246 -22.05 3.89 16.07
CA ALA A 246 -22.83 3.27 17.13
C ALA A 246 -22.16 1.99 17.67
N SER A 247 -21.54 1.18 16.80
CA SER A 247 -20.81 -0.02 17.21
C SER A 247 -19.60 0.30 18.10
N VAL A 248 -18.88 1.38 17.82
CA VAL A 248 -17.73 1.79 18.65
C VAL A 248 -18.20 2.43 19.95
N GLU A 249 -19.21 3.32 19.91
CA GLU A 249 -19.75 3.99 21.09
C GLU A 249 -20.37 3.02 22.12
N ALA A 250 -20.89 1.90 21.66
CA ALA A 250 -21.44 0.85 22.54
C ALA A 250 -20.37 0.08 23.31
N GLU A 251 -19.08 0.23 22.96
CA GLU A 251 -18.01 -0.55 23.54
C GLU A 251 -17.19 0.31 24.54
N PRO A 252 -17.14 -0.08 25.83
CA PRO A 252 -16.52 0.76 26.87
C PRO A 252 -14.98 0.87 26.72
N PHE A 253 -14.33 -0.02 25.96
CA PHE A 253 -12.89 -0.08 25.82
C PHE A 253 -12.42 0.14 24.38
N LEU A 254 -13.31 0.65 23.51
CA LEU A 254 -12.98 1.08 22.17
C LEU A 254 -13.09 2.60 22.07
N SER A 255 -12.17 3.21 21.32
CA SER A 255 -12.25 4.64 20.97
C SER A 255 -12.00 4.83 19.48
N PHE A 256 -12.80 5.70 18.84
CA PHE A 256 -12.52 6.20 17.49
C PHE A 256 -12.06 7.66 17.60
N GLU A 257 -10.80 7.88 17.30
CA GLU A 257 -10.16 9.19 17.44
C GLU A 257 -10.03 9.93 16.09
N GLY A 258 -10.85 9.55 15.11
CA GLY A 258 -10.96 10.24 13.82
C GLY A 258 -9.84 9.91 12.84
N GLY A 259 -9.77 10.73 11.78
CA GLY A 259 -8.73 10.62 10.75
C GLY A 259 -7.38 11.16 11.22
N TYR A 260 -6.37 10.96 10.40
CA TYR A 260 -5.02 11.47 10.63
C TYR A 260 -4.34 11.83 9.31
N ARG A 261 -3.29 12.64 9.36
CA ARG A 261 -2.45 12.99 8.21
C ARG A 261 -1.23 12.07 8.19
N ASN A 262 -0.87 11.64 7.01
CA ASN A 262 0.33 10.84 6.79
C ASN A 262 1.27 11.61 5.84
N PRO A 263 2.51 11.87 6.23
CA PRO A 263 3.25 11.30 7.37
C PRO A 263 3.12 12.05 8.72
N GLU A 264 2.50 13.22 8.77
CA GLU A 264 2.63 14.21 9.83
C GLU A 264 2.20 13.71 11.23
N ASP A 265 1.15 12.89 11.31
CA ASP A 265 0.59 12.44 12.59
C ASP A 265 1.02 11.01 12.96
N ILE A 266 1.74 10.29 12.07
CA ILE A 266 2.06 8.86 12.21
C ILE A 266 2.84 8.56 13.47
N GLU A 267 3.86 9.33 13.78
CA GLU A 267 4.67 9.15 14.99
C GLU A 267 3.80 9.24 16.24
N ALA A 268 3.00 10.30 16.36
CA ALA A 268 2.17 10.54 17.54
C ALA A 268 1.16 9.39 17.78
N ILE A 269 0.47 8.92 16.71
CA ILE A 269 -0.56 7.89 16.85
C ILE A 269 0.01 6.51 17.18
N TYR A 270 1.21 6.17 16.67
CA TYR A 270 1.82 4.88 16.96
C TYR A 270 2.59 4.86 18.28
N ARG A 271 3.07 6.02 18.76
CA ARG A 271 3.65 6.12 20.11
C ARG A 271 2.61 6.03 21.23
N ASP A 272 1.34 6.21 20.91
CA ASP A 272 0.24 6.12 21.88
C ASP A 272 -0.30 4.69 22.05
N VAL A 273 0.18 3.73 21.26
CA VAL A 273 -0.27 2.33 21.30
C VAL A 273 0.89 1.36 21.53
N HIS A 274 0.60 0.25 22.19
CA HIS A 274 1.58 -0.81 22.46
C HIS A 274 1.66 -1.80 21.29
N PHE A 275 0.51 -2.09 20.71
CA PHE A 275 0.38 -3.09 19.65
C PHE A 275 -0.25 -2.47 18.40
N SER A 276 0.20 -2.91 17.23
CA SER A 276 -0.38 -2.54 15.93
C SER A 276 -1.16 -3.71 15.35
N TRP A 277 -2.47 -3.52 15.13
CA TRP A 277 -3.32 -4.51 14.49
C TRP A 277 -3.05 -4.56 12.98
N ALA A 278 -2.14 -5.44 12.55
CA ALA A 278 -1.74 -5.58 11.15
C ALA A 278 -2.57 -6.60 10.38
N ILE A 279 -3.69 -7.06 10.93
CA ILE A 279 -4.60 -8.03 10.32
C ILE A 279 -5.63 -7.32 9.44
N ASP A 280 -5.91 -7.91 8.29
CA ASP A 280 -6.99 -7.50 7.37
C ASP A 280 -7.73 -8.75 6.90
N PHE A 281 -9.05 -8.81 7.13
CA PHE A 281 -9.93 -9.88 6.66
C PHE A 281 -10.88 -9.41 5.55
N PHE A 282 -10.68 -8.21 4.99
CA PHE A 282 -11.60 -7.61 4.02
C PHE A 282 -11.73 -8.46 2.74
N GLU A 283 -10.62 -9.01 2.26
CA GLU A 283 -10.58 -9.98 1.18
C GLU A 283 -9.91 -11.27 1.68
N ASP A 284 -10.53 -11.87 2.72
CA ASP A 284 -10.06 -13.13 3.30
C ASP A 284 -10.02 -14.21 2.21
N ASP A 285 -9.02 -15.10 2.26
CA ASP A 285 -8.68 -16.09 1.23
C ASP A 285 -8.20 -15.56 -0.13
N LEU A 286 -8.13 -14.25 -0.30
CA LEU A 286 -7.63 -13.58 -1.50
C LEU A 286 -6.43 -12.68 -1.17
N ASN A 287 -6.54 -11.43 -1.54
CA ASN A 287 -5.51 -10.42 -1.47
C ASN A 287 -5.01 -10.12 -0.05
N SER A 288 -5.90 -10.17 0.95
CA SER A 288 -5.55 -9.91 2.36
C SER A 288 -4.47 -10.85 2.91
N LYS A 289 -4.36 -12.07 2.38
CA LYS A 289 -3.29 -13.02 2.76
C LYS A 289 -1.90 -12.63 2.23
N TRP A 290 -1.86 -11.87 1.16
CA TRP A 290 -0.63 -11.52 0.45
C TRP A 290 -0.07 -10.15 0.84
N LEU A 291 -0.86 -9.33 1.52
CA LEU A 291 -0.48 -7.96 1.85
C LEU A 291 0.62 -7.88 2.91
N LEU A 292 1.48 -6.86 2.75
CA LEU A 292 2.29 -6.27 3.81
C LEU A 292 1.74 -4.85 4.04
N PRO A 293 0.83 -4.65 5.02
CA PRO A 293 0.10 -3.41 5.17
C PRO A 293 0.98 -2.27 5.69
N ASN A 294 0.65 -1.02 5.36
CA ASN A 294 1.38 0.17 5.84
C ASN A 294 1.55 0.17 7.35
N ARG A 295 0.50 -0.18 8.10
CA ARG A 295 0.47 -0.20 9.56
C ARG A 295 1.46 -1.19 10.20
N LEU A 296 1.96 -2.17 9.45
CA LEU A 296 3.09 -3.00 9.87
C LEU A 296 4.35 -2.15 9.96
N TYR A 297 4.71 -1.47 8.89
CA TYR A 297 5.94 -0.67 8.80
C TYR A 297 5.88 0.58 9.68
N GLU A 298 4.76 1.29 9.63
CA GLU A 298 4.52 2.49 10.44
C GLU A 298 4.54 2.15 11.93
N GLY A 299 3.82 1.11 12.36
CA GLY A 299 3.80 0.68 13.75
C GLY A 299 5.18 0.27 14.26
N CYS A 300 5.86 -0.60 13.52
CA CYS A 300 7.20 -1.07 13.90
C CYS A 300 8.24 0.06 13.93
N ARG A 301 8.16 1.05 13.03
CA ARG A 301 9.05 2.22 13.04
C ARG A 301 9.01 2.96 14.36
N PHE A 302 7.85 3.05 14.98
CA PHE A 302 7.64 3.74 16.25
C PHE A 302 7.50 2.80 17.45
N GLY A 303 7.93 1.53 17.30
CA GLY A 303 8.07 0.58 18.41
C GLY A 303 6.78 -0.13 18.82
N ALA A 304 5.66 0.04 18.08
CA ALA A 304 4.47 -0.76 18.32
C ALA A 304 4.69 -2.21 17.87
N VAL A 305 4.31 -3.18 18.72
CA VAL A 305 4.47 -4.60 18.43
C VAL A 305 3.36 -5.06 17.48
N PRO A 306 3.69 -5.59 16.28
CA PRO A 306 2.68 -5.95 15.30
C PRO A 306 1.97 -7.26 15.65
N ILE A 307 0.65 -7.33 15.35
CA ILE A 307 -0.18 -8.52 15.47
C ILE A 307 -0.58 -8.96 14.05
N ALA A 308 -0.28 -10.20 13.69
CA ALA A 308 -0.62 -10.79 12.40
C ALA A 308 -1.43 -12.08 12.55
N MET A 309 -2.12 -12.48 11.47
CA MET A 309 -2.85 -13.74 11.37
C MET A 309 -1.97 -14.79 10.72
N ASP A 310 -1.95 -15.99 11.25
CA ASP A 310 -1.25 -17.11 10.62
C ASP A 310 -1.75 -17.39 9.20
N GLY A 311 -0.89 -17.96 8.37
CA GLY A 311 -1.17 -18.19 6.95
C GLY A 311 -1.06 -16.95 6.06
N THR A 312 -0.71 -15.77 6.60
CA THR A 312 -0.52 -14.53 5.83
C THR A 312 0.94 -14.22 5.55
N GLU A 313 1.21 -13.40 4.53
CA GLU A 313 2.56 -12.89 4.26
C GLU A 313 3.08 -12.02 5.42
N THR A 314 2.20 -11.26 6.08
CA THR A 314 2.55 -10.52 7.29
C THR A 314 3.06 -11.44 8.39
N ALA A 315 2.39 -12.57 8.65
CA ALA A 315 2.87 -13.55 9.64
C ALA A 315 4.22 -14.16 9.26
N ARG A 316 4.43 -14.45 7.96
CA ARG A 316 5.72 -14.94 7.45
C ARG A 316 6.83 -13.90 7.67
N PHE A 317 6.53 -12.64 7.38
CA PHE A 317 7.43 -11.52 7.61
C PHE A 317 7.81 -11.40 9.11
N LEU A 318 6.83 -11.49 10.03
CA LEU A 318 7.11 -11.43 11.47
C LEU A 318 7.97 -12.59 11.94
N ARG A 319 7.64 -13.82 11.54
CA ARG A 319 8.40 -15.02 11.93
C ARG A 319 9.84 -14.98 11.44
N SER A 320 10.08 -14.53 10.21
CA SER A 320 11.43 -14.44 9.65
C SER A 320 12.35 -13.47 10.40
N ARG A 321 11.78 -12.57 11.20
CA ARG A 321 12.48 -11.57 12.00
C ARG A 321 12.41 -11.79 13.51
N GLY A 322 11.65 -12.80 13.96
CA GLY A 322 11.45 -13.06 15.39
C GLY A 322 10.74 -11.93 16.13
N ILE A 323 9.79 -11.24 15.50
CA ILE A 323 9.08 -10.09 16.04
C ILE A 323 7.57 -10.31 16.07
N GLY A 324 6.87 -9.53 16.89
CA GLY A 324 5.41 -9.45 16.90
C GLY A 324 4.70 -10.66 17.49
N ILE A 325 3.39 -10.70 17.25
CA ILE A 325 2.48 -11.76 17.68
C ILE A 325 1.80 -12.35 16.44
N VAL A 326 1.80 -13.67 16.31
CA VAL A 326 1.07 -14.36 15.25
C VAL A 326 -0.06 -15.17 15.88
N LEU A 327 -1.30 -14.77 15.57
CA LEU A 327 -2.50 -15.48 16.04
C LEU A 327 -2.74 -16.73 15.20
N PRO A 328 -2.97 -17.90 15.81
CA PRO A 328 -3.21 -19.14 15.07
C PRO A 328 -4.62 -19.19 14.45
N ALA A 329 -5.58 -18.46 15.02
CA ALA A 329 -6.95 -18.41 14.57
C ALA A 329 -7.57 -17.02 14.83
N PRO A 330 -8.54 -16.58 14.02
CA PRO A 330 -9.21 -15.29 14.21
C PRO A 330 -10.34 -15.40 15.25
N THR A 331 -9.99 -15.76 16.47
CA THR A 331 -10.91 -15.96 17.61
C THR A 331 -10.46 -15.18 18.83
N VAL A 332 -11.41 -14.89 19.71
CA VAL A 332 -11.14 -14.19 20.97
C VAL A 332 -10.23 -15.04 21.87
N GLU A 333 -10.43 -16.33 21.90
CA GLU A 333 -9.64 -17.30 22.67
C GLU A 333 -8.16 -17.31 22.22
N ALA A 334 -7.91 -17.14 20.92
CA ALA A 334 -6.55 -17.02 20.40
C ALA A 334 -5.87 -15.73 20.87
N LEU A 335 -6.61 -14.60 20.95
CA LEU A 335 -6.13 -13.36 21.52
C LEU A 335 -5.89 -13.50 23.03
N GLU A 336 -6.85 -14.06 23.79
CA GLU A 336 -6.71 -14.31 25.23
C GLU A 336 -5.44 -15.13 25.51
N THR A 337 -5.25 -16.23 24.75
CA THR A 337 -4.05 -17.09 24.90
C THR A 337 -2.76 -16.32 24.58
N ALA A 338 -2.75 -15.53 23.51
CA ALA A 338 -1.57 -14.76 23.11
C ALA A 338 -1.18 -13.71 24.15
N PHE A 339 -2.17 -13.16 24.87
CA PHE A 339 -2.00 -12.09 25.83
C PHE A 339 -2.14 -12.50 27.31
N ALA A 340 -2.38 -13.79 27.60
CA ALA A 340 -2.62 -14.28 28.97
C ALA A 340 -1.54 -13.84 29.96
N GLU A 341 -0.27 -13.98 29.58
CA GLU A 341 0.89 -13.64 30.40
C GLU A 341 1.48 -12.26 30.07
N MET A 342 0.70 -11.38 29.40
CA MET A 342 1.21 -10.07 29.04
C MET A 342 1.46 -9.22 30.30
N ASN A 343 2.71 -8.87 30.46
CA ASN A 343 3.21 -7.98 31.50
C ASN A 343 4.26 -7.04 30.92
N MET A 344 4.81 -6.15 31.74
CA MET A 344 5.78 -5.16 31.31
C MET A 344 7.06 -5.78 30.74
N GLU A 345 7.60 -6.79 31.40
CA GLU A 345 8.84 -7.45 31.00
C GLU A 345 8.68 -8.10 29.61
N ARG A 346 7.61 -8.88 29.43
CA ARG A 346 7.29 -9.51 28.14
C ARG A 346 7.10 -8.48 27.02
N PHE A 347 6.36 -7.40 27.30
CA PHE A 347 6.17 -6.33 26.34
C PHE A 347 7.51 -5.68 25.96
N GLN A 348 8.35 -5.35 26.91
CA GLN A 348 9.67 -4.73 26.65
C GLN A 348 10.58 -5.63 25.81
N VAL A 349 10.57 -6.94 26.04
CA VAL A 349 11.29 -7.91 25.19
C VAL A 349 10.78 -7.87 23.75
N MET A 350 9.46 -7.91 23.57
CA MET A 350 8.85 -7.86 22.22
C MET A 350 9.16 -6.54 21.51
N GLN A 351 9.02 -5.42 22.21
CA GLN A 351 9.35 -4.11 21.70
C GLN A 351 10.84 -3.98 21.34
N ALA A 352 11.73 -4.48 22.19
CA ALA A 352 13.17 -4.49 21.92
C ALA A 352 13.51 -5.28 20.65
N ASN A 353 12.82 -6.40 20.37
CA ASN A 353 13.01 -7.14 19.13
C ASN A 353 12.58 -6.32 17.89
N VAL A 354 11.48 -5.58 17.99
CA VAL A 354 11.05 -4.67 16.91
C VAL A 354 12.05 -3.53 16.71
N THR A 355 12.49 -2.87 17.78
CA THR A 355 13.38 -1.70 17.72
C THR A 355 14.83 -2.03 17.32
N ARG A 356 15.29 -3.26 17.61
CA ARG A 356 16.60 -3.76 17.15
C ARG A 356 16.64 -4.14 15.66
N THR A 357 15.48 -4.32 15.03
CA THR A 357 15.41 -4.58 13.59
C THR A 357 15.93 -3.35 12.85
N ASP A 358 16.76 -3.58 11.83
CA ASP A 358 17.36 -2.50 11.04
C ASP A 358 16.29 -1.49 10.59
N ARG A 359 16.56 -0.21 10.86
CA ARG A 359 15.69 0.92 10.50
C ARG A 359 15.31 0.91 9.02
N ALA A 360 16.22 0.51 8.13
CA ALA A 360 15.95 0.39 6.70
C ALA A 360 14.84 -0.61 6.36
N THR A 361 14.50 -1.54 7.28
CA THR A 361 13.33 -2.42 7.14
C THR A 361 12.03 -1.65 7.21
N TRP A 362 11.97 -0.59 8.03
CA TRP A 362 10.77 0.16 8.33
C TRP A 362 10.63 1.45 7.53
N VAL A 363 11.76 2.06 7.17
CA VAL A 363 11.84 3.42 6.65
C VAL A 363 12.28 3.44 5.19
N CYS A 364 11.60 4.26 4.39
CA CYS A 364 12.05 4.72 3.10
C CYS A 364 12.60 6.14 3.27
N ASP A 365 13.92 6.25 3.39
CA ASP A 365 14.64 7.51 3.52
C ASP A 365 15.03 8.11 2.17
N ARG A 366 15.72 9.24 2.18
CA ARG A 366 16.22 9.91 0.97
C ARG A 366 17.08 8.97 0.11
N ARG A 367 17.99 8.18 0.72
CA ARG A 367 18.87 7.26 -0.03
C ARG A 367 18.06 6.18 -0.75
N ALA A 368 17.02 5.64 -0.09
CA ALA A 368 16.10 4.68 -0.70
C ALA A 368 15.32 5.32 -1.86
N CYS A 369 14.92 6.59 -1.74
CA CYS A 369 14.25 7.33 -2.81
C CYS A 369 15.20 7.58 -4.00
N GLU A 370 16.43 8.00 -3.76
CA GLU A 370 17.46 8.20 -4.78
C GLU A 370 17.78 6.87 -5.51
N ALA A 371 17.90 5.76 -4.76
CA ALA A 371 18.11 4.43 -5.33
C ALA A 371 16.96 4.01 -6.24
N LEU A 372 15.70 4.26 -5.83
CA LEU A 372 14.52 4.00 -6.65
C LEU A 372 14.58 4.80 -7.96
N VAL A 373 14.81 6.12 -7.88
CA VAL A 373 14.85 6.98 -9.08
C VAL A 373 16.02 6.60 -9.99
N LYS A 374 17.18 6.28 -9.43
CA LYS A 374 18.33 5.77 -10.19
C LYS A 374 17.99 4.46 -10.91
N ARG A 375 17.30 3.54 -10.25
CA ARG A 375 16.85 2.27 -10.85
C ARG A 375 15.89 2.53 -12.02
N LEU A 376 14.93 3.44 -11.84
CA LEU A 376 13.98 3.84 -12.88
C LEU A 376 14.69 4.52 -14.07
N ALA A 377 15.64 5.40 -13.80
CA ALA A 377 16.45 6.04 -14.84
C ALA A 377 17.26 5.01 -15.66
N GLY A 378 17.73 3.93 -15.03
CA GLY A 378 18.39 2.84 -15.73
C GLY A 378 17.55 2.17 -16.81
N LEU A 379 16.22 2.23 -16.72
CA LEU A 379 15.32 1.69 -17.74
C LEU A 379 15.31 2.54 -19.02
N THR A 380 15.61 3.83 -18.93
CA THR A 380 15.61 4.74 -20.09
C THR A 380 16.90 4.63 -20.92
N ALA A 381 17.99 4.12 -20.32
CA ALA A 381 19.28 3.94 -20.95
C ALA A 381 19.45 2.57 -21.62
N ALA A 382 18.60 1.59 -21.28
CA ALA A 382 18.67 0.26 -21.86
C ALA A 382 18.09 0.28 -23.30
N PRO A 383 18.79 -0.22 -24.34
CA PRO A 383 18.17 -0.43 -25.64
C PRO A 383 16.96 -1.38 -25.48
N HIS A 384 15.87 -1.08 -26.16
CA HIS A 384 14.71 -1.97 -26.23
C HIS A 384 15.11 -3.29 -26.89
N VAL A 385 15.52 -4.27 -26.09
CA VAL A 385 15.68 -5.64 -26.56
C VAL A 385 14.28 -6.24 -26.59
N THR A 386 13.72 -6.40 -27.79
CA THR A 386 12.47 -7.12 -27.99
C THR A 386 12.65 -8.57 -27.54
N PHE A 387 11.59 -9.18 -27.05
CA PHE A 387 11.57 -10.55 -26.50
C PHE A 387 12.17 -11.60 -27.47
N SER A 388 12.12 -11.36 -28.79
CA SER A 388 12.74 -12.20 -29.83
C SER A 388 14.27 -12.28 -29.75
N GLU A 389 14.95 -11.26 -29.22
CA GLU A 389 16.42 -11.22 -29.18
C GLU A 389 17.02 -11.81 -27.88
N ARG A 390 16.18 -12.19 -26.92
CA ARG A 390 16.61 -12.86 -25.67
C ARG A 390 16.62 -14.39 -25.74
N LEU A 391 16.16 -14.96 -26.85
CA LEU A 391 16.12 -16.40 -27.09
C LEU A 391 17.10 -16.86 -28.19
N ALA A 392 17.91 -15.95 -28.70
CA ALA A 392 19.09 -16.22 -29.52
C ALA A 392 20.36 -16.06 -28.69
#